data_e303e8937973ec362b79e3caa3f3164b
#
_entry.id   e303e8937973ec362b79e3caa3f3164b
#
_cell.length_a   1.000
_cell.length_b   1.000
_cell.length_c   1.000
_cell.angle_alpha   90.00
_cell.angle_beta   90.00
_cell.angle_gamma   90.00
#
_symmetry.space_group_name_H-M   'P 1'
#
loop_
_entity.id
_entity.type
_entity.pdbx_description
1 polymer ?
#
loop_
_entity_poly.entity_id
_entity_poly.type
_entity_poly.pdbx_seq_one_letter_code
_entity_poly.pdbx_strand_id
1 'polypeptide(L)'
;DILITGGDALMSSDKSLGKILDEVYQMALRKKESNKKREDGKKYAEMLRIRLGTRLPVYLPQRITPELVQVLGNFKKKATKIGFRQFFIQTHFESPMEVTPESRKAIQLLTSSGWTVTNQMVFTAAASRRGHSAKLRKVLNEIGVLNYYTFSVKGYMENNFNFATNERAVQEQMEEKVIGMIPDKYQDTIREFPEDAESLTDNIQALMLKTGLPFLGTDRNVLNLPGVGKSLTFRTIGITRYGRRILEFELDHTRTH
;
A
#
# COMPACT_ATOMS: atom_id res chain seq x y z
N ASP A 1 -5.34 14.19 -2.71
CA ASP A 1 -5.47 12.78 -2.36
C ASP A 1 -6.81 12.55 -1.65
N ILE A 2 -7.53 11.50 -2.02
CA ILE A 2 -8.74 11.04 -1.36
C ILE A 2 -8.64 9.53 -1.10
N LEU A 3 -9.00 9.11 0.10
CA LEU A 3 -9.11 7.71 0.49
C LEU A 3 -10.57 7.39 0.78
N ILE A 4 -11.12 6.44 0.04
CA ILE A 4 -12.42 5.84 0.33
C ILE A 4 -12.18 4.59 1.17
N THR A 5 -12.68 4.63 2.39
CA THR A 5 -12.54 3.59 3.40
C THR A 5 -13.76 3.60 4.32
N GLY A 6 -13.77 2.78 5.36
CA GLY A 6 -14.90 2.63 6.28
C GLY A 6 -15.61 1.30 6.03
N GLY A 7 -15.49 0.36 6.97
CA GLY A 7 -15.73 -1.03 6.68
C GLY A 7 -14.78 -1.49 5.56
N ASP A 8 -15.34 -1.97 4.46
CA ASP A 8 -14.57 -2.29 3.25
C ASP A 8 -15.20 -1.57 2.04
N ALA A 9 -14.40 -0.77 1.33
CA ALA A 9 -14.90 0.08 0.25
C ALA A 9 -15.56 -0.69 -0.90
N LEU A 10 -15.12 -1.92 -1.17
CA LEU A 10 -15.66 -2.75 -2.24
C LEU A 10 -16.80 -3.67 -1.81
N MET A 11 -17.19 -3.68 -0.51
CA MET A 11 -18.39 -4.38 -0.04
C MET A 11 -19.68 -3.73 -0.53
N SER A 12 -19.65 -2.45 -0.83
CA SER A 12 -20.79 -1.76 -1.42
C SER A 12 -21.19 -2.37 -2.76
N SER A 13 -22.46 -2.29 -3.13
CA SER A 13 -22.88 -2.71 -4.48
C SER A 13 -22.16 -1.87 -5.55
N ASP A 14 -21.98 -2.43 -6.75
CA ASP A 14 -21.35 -1.73 -7.87
C ASP A 14 -22.07 -0.41 -8.19
N LYS A 15 -23.40 -0.41 -8.07
CA LYS A 15 -24.22 0.80 -8.23
C LYS A 15 -23.90 1.86 -7.17
N SER A 16 -23.75 1.46 -5.92
CA SER A 16 -23.41 2.37 -4.82
C SER A 16 -21.99 2.90 -4.95
N LEU A 17 -21.02 2.03 -5.26
CA LEU A 17 -19.65 2.44 -5.52
C LEU A 17 -19.57 3.41 -6.71
N GLY A 18 -20.28 3.11 -7.80
CA GLY A 18 -20.37 4.01 -8.95
C GLY A 18 -20.87 5.40 -8.58
N LYS A 19 -21.91 5.51 -7.74
CA LYS A 19 -22.39 6.82 -7.24
C LYS A 19 -21.34 7.55 -6.40
N ILE A 20 -20.65 6.85 -5.49
CA ILE A 20 -19.59 7.44 -4.66
C ILE A 20 -18.47 7.98 -5.55
N LEU A 21 -18.03 7.20 -6.54
CA LEU A 21 -17.01 7.63 -7.49
C LEU A 21 -17.47 8.81 -8.35
N ASP A 22 -18.75 8.86 -8.73
CA ASP A 22 -19.32 10.00 -9.44
C ASP A 22 -19.32 11.27 -8.60
N GLU A 23 -19.66 11.18 -7.32
CA GLU A 23 -19.57 12.32 -6.40
C GLU A 23 -18.13 12.83 -6.23
N VAL A 24 -17.17 11.92 -6.13
CA VAL A 24 -15.74 12.28 -6.11
C VAL A 24 -15.34 13.01 -7.40
N TYR A 25 -15.80 12.53 -8.55
CA TYR A 25 -15.57 13.17 -9.84
C TYR A 25 -16.17 14.58 -9.89
N GLN A 26 -17.43 14.74 -9.50
CA GLN A 26 -18.10 16.04 -9.48
C GLN A 26 -17.44 17.02 -8.51
N MET A 27 -17.01 16.54 -7.35
CA MET A 27 -16.28 17.36 -6.39
C MET A 27 -14.94 17.86 -7.00
N ALA A 28 -14.20 16.98 -7.65
CA ALA A 28 -12.92 17.35 -8.28
C ALA A 28 -13.15 18.35 -9.43
N LEU A 29 -14.19 18.15 -10.23
CA LEU A 29 -14.56 19.06 -11.31
C LEU A 29 -14.93 20.45 -10.78
N ARG A 30 -15.78 20.53 -9.74
CA ARG A 30 -16.14 21.81 -9.09
C ARG A 30 -14.89 22.55 -8.56
N LYS A 31 -13.94 21.84 -7.93
CA LYS A 31 -12.68 22.47 -7.47
C LYS A 31 -11.89 23.04 -8.62
N LYS A 32 -11.73 22.29 -9.70
CA LYS A 32 -10.99 22.72 -10.88
C LYS A 32 -11.62 23.93 -11.55
N GLU A 33 -12.93 23.94 -11.72
CA GLU A 33 -13.65 25.10 -12.28
C GLU A 33 -13.53 26.34 -11.37
N SER A 34 -13.67 26.15 -10.05
CA SER A 34 -13.50 27.25 -9.09
C SER A 34 -12.08 27.84 -9.14
N ASN A 35 -11.07 26.99 -9.36
CA ASN A 35 -9.67 27.44 -9.42
C ASN A 35 -9.35 28.34 -10.62
N LYS A 36 -10.13 28.26 -11.71
CA LYS A 36 -9.96 29.14 -12.87
C LYS A 36 -10.13 30.62 -12.53
N LYS A 37 -10.93 30.92 -11.48
CA LYS A 37 -11.24 32.30 -11.03
C LYS A 37 -10.46 32.71 -9.78
N ARG A 38 -9.53 31.86 -9.29
CA ARG A 38 -8.76 32.11 -8.07
C ARG A 38 -7.34 32.52 -8.38
N GLU A 39 -6.84 33.46 -7.60
CA GLU A 39 -5.44 33.87 -7.62
C GLU A 39 -4.52 32.74 -7.17
N ASP A 40 -3.29 32.74 -7.65
CA ASP A 40 -2.27 31.80 -7.19
C ASP A 40 -2.06 31.95 -5.67
N GLY A 41 -1.91 30.83 -4.98
CA GLY A 41 -1.85 30.78 -3.52
C GLY A 41 -3.21 30.68 -2.82
N LYS A 42 -4.32 31.01 -3.50
CA LYS A 42 -5.69 30.85 -2.99
C LYS A 42 -6.47 29.70 -3.65
N LYS A 43 -5.82 28.96 -4.55
CA LYS A 43 -6.41 27.82 -5.25
C LYS A 43 -6.63 26.64 -4.30
N TYR A 44 -7.72 25.93 -4.49
CA TYR A 44 -7.96 24.65 -3.81
C TYR A 44 -6.97 23.59 -4.30
N ALA A 45 -6.55 22.69 -3.41
CA ALA A 45 -5.79 21.51 -3.80
C ALA A 45 -6.61 20.65 -4.77
N GLU A 46 -6.10 20.46 -5.98
CA GLU A 46 -6.72 19.62 -7.00
C GLU A 46 -6.47 18.13 -6.70
N MET A 47 -7.39 17.29 -7.16
CA MET A 47 -7.30 15.84 -6.93
C MET A 47 -6.36 15.19 -7.93
N LEU A 48 -5.24 14.66 -7.43
CA LEU A 48 -4.25 13.91 -8.22
C LEU A 48 -4.35 12.40 -7.99
N ARG A 49 -4.82 11.99 -6.81
CA ARG A 49 -4.81 10.61 -6.35
C ARG A 49 -6.13 10.21 -5.72
N ILE A 50 -6.56 9.00 -6.02
CA ILE A 50 -7.65 8.32 -5.32
C ILE A 50 -7.18 6.95 -4.83
N ARG A 51 -7.62 6.56 -3.63
CA ARG A 51 -7.34 5.27 -3.01
C ARG A 51 -8.62 4.63 -2.53
N LEU A 52 -8.75 3.33 -2.75
CA LEU A 52 -9.83 2.48 -2.21
C LEU A 52 -9.19 1.47 -1.24
N GLY A 53 -9.62 1.48 0.01
CA GLY A 53 -9.19 0.50 1.00
C GLY A 53 -10.09 -0.73 0.99
N THR A 54 -9.51 -1.92 0.76
CA THR A 54 -10.28 -3.17 0.72
C THR A 54 -9.44 -4.37 1.13
N ARG A 55 -10.06 -5.32 1.81
CA ARG A 55 -9.47 -6.63 2.08
C ARG A 55 -10.18 -7.78 1.31
N LEU A 56 -11.13 -7.44 0.44
CA LEU A 56 -11.90 -8.44 -0.32
C LEU A 56 -11.05 -9.38 -1.18
N PRO A 57 -9.95 -8.95 -1.83
CA PRO A 57 -9.09 -9.88 -2.56
C PRO A 57 -8.54 -11.02 -1.68
N VAL A 58 -8.51 -10.83 -0.35
CA VAL A 58 -8.02 -11.83 0.61
C VAL A 58 -9.14 -12.78 1.05
N TYR A 59 -10.26 -12.26 1.56
CA TYR A 59 -11.27 -13.09 2.22
C TYR A 59 -12.55 -13.32 1.43
N LEU A 60 -12.79 -12.54 0.37
CA LEU A 60 -13.93 -12.70 -0.53
C LEU A 60 -13.55 -12.32 -1.97
N PRO A 61 -12.55 -12.98 -2.57
CA PRO A 61 -12.08 -12.64 -3.92
C PRO A 61 -13.17 -12.74 -4.99
N GLN A 62 -14.20 -13.53 -4.79
CA GLN A 62 -15.34 -13.69 -5.70
C GLN A 62 -16.16 -12.41 -5.87
N ARG A 63 -16.06 -11.46 -4.93
CA ARG A 63 -16.68 -10.14 -5.04
C ARG A 63 -16.06 -9.29 -6.15
N ILE A 64 -14.83 -9.61 -6.55
CA ILE A 64 -14.13 -8.90 -7.62
C ILE A 64 -14.61 -9.47 -8.96
N THR A 65 -15.60 -8.84 -9.54
CA THR A 65 -16.27 -9.26 -10.77
C THR A 65 -15.89 -8.38 -11.96
N PRO A 66 -16.12 -8.82 -13.20
CA PRO A 66 -15.93 -7.98 -14.40
C PRO A 66 -16.74 -6.68 -14.35
N GLU A 67 -17.96 -6.71 -13.78
CA GLU A 67 -18.82 -5.55 -13.65
C GLU A 67 -18.18 -4.50 -12.72
N LEU A 68 -17.66 -4.93 -11.58
CA LEU A 68 -16.89 -4.05 -10.67
C LEU A 68 -15.68 -3.44 -11.40
N VAL A 69 -14.91 -4.25 -12.12
CA VAL A 69 -13.76 -3.81 -12.92
C VAL A 69 -14.17 -2.74 -13.93
N GLN A 70 -15.33 -2.91 -14.59
CA GLN A 70 -15.87 -1.93 -15.52
C GLN A 70 -16.19 -0.60 -14.83
N VAL A 71 -16.79 -0.63 -13.62
CA VAL A 71 -17.05 0.59 -12.83
C VAL A 71 -15.74 1.33 -12.54
N LEU A 72 -14.72 0.62 -12.08
CA LEU A 72 -13.41 1.19 -11.77
C LEU A 72 -12.71 1.76 -13.01
N GLY A 73 -12.71 1.01 -14.11
CA GLY A 73 -12.10 1.43 -15.38
C GLY A 73 -12.80 2.64 -15.99
N ASN A 74 -14.13 2.68 -15.96
CA ASN A 74 -14.91 3.84 -16.43
C ASN A 74 -14.63 5.09 -15.58
N PHE A 75 -14.53 4.95 -14.26
CA PHE A 75 -14.13 6.05 -13.41
C PHE A 75 -12.73 6.55 -13.76
N LYS A 76 -11.74 5.65 -13.89
CA LYS A 76 -10.37 6.02 -14.27
C LYS A 76 -10.35 6.82 -15.57
N LYS A 77 -11.00 6.31 -16.63
CA LYS A 77 -11.05 6.98 -17.93
C LYS A 77 -11.56 8.42 -17.88
N LYS A 78 -12.62 8.68 -17.10
CA LYS A 78 -13.15 10.04 -16.98
C LYS A 78 -12.33 10.91 -16.04
N ALA A 79 -11.84 10.37 -14.93
CA ALA A 79 -11.09 11.10 -13.91
C ALA A 79 -9.70 11.54 -14.43
N THR A 80 -9.03 10.74 -15.23
CA THR A 80 -7.76 11.10 -15.88
C THR A 80 -7.91 12.39 -16.71
N LYS A 81 -9.04 12.60 -17.40
CA LYS A 81 -9.29 13.81 -18.20
C LYS A 81 -9.36 15.10 -17.37
N ILE A 82 -9.64 15.00 -16.09
CA ILE A 82 -9.73 16.16 -15.19
C ILE A 82 -8.52 16.31 -14.24
N GLY A 83 -7.49 15.46 -14.41
CA GLY A 83 -6.21 15.64 -13.71
C GLY A 83 -5.85 14.58 -12.69
N PHE A 84 -6.68 13.55 -12.48
CA PHE A 84 -6.25 12.40 -11.68
C PHE A 84 -5.14 11.64 -12.43
N ARG A 85 -4.09 11.28 -11.71
CA ARG A 85 -2.93 10.55 -12.25
C ARG A 85 -2.73 9.20 -11.60
N GLN A 86 -3.13 9.04 -10.33
CA GLN A 86 -2.84 7.86 -9.54
C GLN A 86 -4.13 7.26 -8.96
N PHE A 87 -4.33 5.97 -9.24
CA PHE A 87 -5.51 5.19 -8.87
C PHE A 87 -5.05 3.95 -8.13
N PHE A 88 -5.26 3.91 -6.80
CA PHE A 88 -4.78 2.83 -5.96
C PHE A 88 -5.90 2.03 -5.32
N ILE A 89 -5.71 0.72 -5.29
CA ILE A 89 -6.43 -0.21 -4.44
C ILE A 89 -5.46 -0.65 -3.35
N GLN A 90 -5.75 -0.30 -2.10
CA GLN A 90 -4.93 -0.65 -0.96
C GLN A 90 -5.51 -1.88 -0.28
N THR A 91 -4.79 -2.99 -0.37
CA THR A 91 -5.21 -4.26 0.23
C THR A 91 -4.31 -4.65 1.41
N HIS A 92 -4.71 -5.70 2.13
CA HIS A 92 -4.05 -6.19 3.33
C HIS A 92 -3.88 -7.70 3.25
N PHE A 93 -2.85 -8.15 2.53
CA PHE A 93 -2.32 -9.51 2.66
C PHE A 93 -1.32 -9.55 3.81
N GLU A 94 -1.46 -10.50 4.70
CA GLU A 94 -0.61 -10.66 5.87
C GLU A 94 0.20 -11.96 5.81
N SER A 95 -0.20 -12.90 4.95
CA SER A 95 0.46 -14.18 4.78
C SER A 95 0.57 -14.58 3.30
N PRO A 96 1.69 -15.23 2.90
CA PRO A 96 1.77 -15.85 1.57
C PRO A 96 0.66 -16.87 1.30
N MET A 97 0.10 -17.47 2.36
CA MET A 97 -0.98 -18.47 2.25
C MET A 97 -2.32 -17.85 1.82
N GLU A 98 -2.49 -16.53 2.01
CA GLU A 98 -3.67 -15.79 1.55
C GLU A 98 -3.66 -15.54 0.03
N VAL A 99 -2.53 -15.79 -0.63
CA VAL A 99 -2.41 -15.63 -2.09
C VAL A 99 -2.86 -16.92 -2.78
N THR A 100 -4.16 -17.19 -2.70
CA THR A 100 -4.83 -18.33 -3.34
C THR A 100 -4.98 -18.12 -4.86
N PRO A 101 -5.34 -19.14 -5.64
CA PRO A 101 -5.68 -18.97 -7.05
C PRO A 101 -6.79 -17.94 -7.28
N GLU A 102 -7.80 -17.91 -6.41
CA GLU A 102 -8.93 -16.98 -6.48
C GLU A 102 -8.47 -15.55 -6.19
N SER A 103 -7.63 -15.34 -5.17
CA SER A 103 -7.07 -14.01 -4.89
C SER A 103 -6.14 -13.53 -6.00
N ARG A 104 -5.36 -14.40 -6.62
CA ARG A 104 -4.55 -14.07 -7.82
C ARG A 104 -5.44 -13.57 -8.96
N LYS A 105 -6.52 -14.30 -9.26
CA LYS A 105 -7.50 -13.88 -10.28
C LYS A 105 -8.14 -12.55 -9.94
N ALA A 106 -8.51 -12.33 -8.68
CA ALA A 106 -9.07 -11.05 -8.23
C ALA A 106 -8.08 -9.89 -8.43
N ILE A 107 -6.80 -10.07 -8.10
CA ILE A 107 -5.75 -9.06 -8.34
C ILE A 107 -5.60 -8.80 -9.84
N GLN A 108 -5.55 -9.81 -10.69
CA GLN A 108 -5.47 -9.66 -12.15
C GLN A 108 -6.66 -8.85 -12.70
N LEU A 109 -7.86 -9.13 -12.22
CA LEU A 109 -9.05 -8.36 -12.58
C LEU A 109 -8.95 -6.91 -12.14
N LEU A 110 -8.51 -6.64 -10.91
CA LEU A 110 -8.34 -5.26 -10.41
C LEU A 110 -7.28 -4.49 -11.21
N THR A 111 -6.14 -5.10 -11.50
CA THR A 111 -5.08 -4.46 -12.29
C THR A 111 -5.52 -4.21 -13.74
N SER A 112 -6.33 -5.09 -14.34
CA SER A 112 -6.89 -4.88 -15.68
C SER A 112 -7.80 -3.66 -15.80
N SER A 113 -8.34 -3.15 -14.67
CA SER A 113 -9.05 -1.86 -14.64
C SER A 113 -8.12 -0.65 -14.79
N GLY A 114 -6.81 -0.89 -14.79
CA GLY A 114 -5.76 0.13 -14.79
C GLY A 114 -5.51 0.75 -13.41
N TRP A 115 -6.03 0.16 -12.33
CA TRP A 115 -5.73 0.57 -10.95
C TRP A 115 -4.53 -0.20 -10.42
N THR A 116 -3.63 0.50 -9.75
CA THR A 116 -2.48 -0.10 -9.09
C THR A 116 -2.90 -0.71 -7.75
N VAL A 117 -2.58 -1.97 -7.54
CA VAL A 117 -2.83 -2.63 -6.25
C VAL A 117 -1.59 -2.51 -5.36
N THR A 118 -1.80 -2.03 -4.14
CA THR A 118 -0.74 -1.91 -3.13
C THR A 118 -1.10 -2.71 -1.88
N ASN A 119 -0.11 -3.26 -1.21
CA ASN A 119 -0.31 -4.00 0.03
C ASN A 119 0.17 -3.23 1.25
N GLN A 120 -0.68 -3.20 2.27
CA GLN A 120 -0.38 -2.71 3.60
C GLN A 120 -0.38 -3.91 4.54
N MET A 121 0.78 -4.41 4.91
CA MET A 121 0.88 -5.55 5.83
C MET A 121 0.71 -5.08 7.27
N VAL A 122 -0.12 -5.77 8.04
CA VAL A 122 -0.16 -5.64 9.51
C VAL A 122 0.72 -6.71 10.12
N PHE A 123 1.67 -6.32 10.95
CA PHE A 123 2.65 -7.23 11.53
C PHE A 123 2.06 -7.98 12.74
N THR A 124 1.26 -8.98 12.43
CA THR A 124 0.62 -9.85 13.44
C THR A 124 1.62 -10.83 14.05
N ALA A 125 1.27 -11.46 15.16
CA ALA A 125 2.08 -12.54 15.77
C ALA A 125 2.34 -13.67 14.77
N ALA A 126 1.35 -14.05 13.98
CA ALA A 126 1.48 -15.10 12.95
C ALA A 126 2.42 -14.66 11.80
N ALA A 127 2.38 -13.39 11.40
CA ALA A 127 3.24 -12.83 10.36
C ALA A 127 4.66 -12.48 10.85
N SER A 128 4.94 -12.62 12.15
CA SER A 128 6.22 -12.25 12.75
C SER A 128 7.32 -13.32 12.63
N ARG A 129 7.05 -14.44 12.02
CA ARG A 129 8.04 -15.50 11.79
C ARG A 129 9.12 -14.98 10.84
N ARG A 130 10.38 -15.38 11.13
CA ARG A 130 11.55 -14.98 10.33
C ARG A 130 11.36 -15.34 8.86
N GLY A 131 11.61 -14.38 7.98
CA GLY A 131 11.47 -14.54 6.53
C GLY A 131 10.03 -14.57 6.00
N HIS A 132 9.03 -14.46 6.88
CA HIS A 132 7.62 -14.50 6.48
C HIS A 132 7.23 -13.29 5.61
N SER A 133 7.58 -12.09 6.05
CA SER A 133 7.32 -10.87 5.28
C SER A 133 8.08 -10.85 3.95
N ALA A 134 9.34 -11.29 3.93
CA ALA A 134 10.12 -11.41 2.70
C ALA A 134 9.45 -12.34 1.69
N LYS A 135 8.97 -13.51 2.15
CA LYS A 135 8.22 -14.45 1.31
C LYS A 135 6.91 -13.84 0.81
N LEU A 136 6.16 -13.15 1.67
CA LEU A 136 4.92 -12.47 1.27
C LEU A 136 5.20 -11.43 0.18
N ARG A 137 6.20 -10.56 0.38
CA ARG A 137 6.57 -9.53 -0.59
C ARG A 137 6.94 -10.11 -1.95
N LYS A 138 7.72 -11.20 -1.95
CA LYS A 138 8.05 -11.91 -3.18
C LYS A 138 6.82 -12.37 -3.93
N VAL A 139 5.92 -13.10 -3.25
CA VAL A 139 4.69 -13.64 -3.87
C VAL A 139 3.76 -12.52 -4.35
N LEU A 140 3.67 -11.42 -3.62
CA LEU A 140 2.86 -10.26 -4.04
C LEU A 140 3.44 -9.57 -5.27
N ASN A 141 4.76 -9.40 -5.36
CA ASN A 141 5.40 -8.84 -6.56
C ASN A 141 5.17 -9.73 -7.79
N GLU A 142 5.19 -11.06 -7.63
CA GLU A 142 4.91 -12.01 -8.72
C GLU A 142 3.52 -11.84 -9.33
N ILE A 143 2.57 -11.26 -8.62
CA ILE A 143 1.20 -10.99 -9.09
C ILE A 143 0.91 -9.50 -9.31
N GLY A 144 1.94 -8.66 -9.39
CA GLY A 144 1.79 -7.23 -9.69
C GLY A 144 1.30 -6.36 -8.54
N VAL A 145 1.42 -6.82 -7.29
CA VAL A 145 1.07 -6.03 -6.11
C VAL A 145 2.31 -5.35 -5.55
N LEU A 146 2.24 -4.03 -5.38
CA LEU A 146 3.29 -3.25 -4.75
C LEU A 146 3.19 -3.31 -3.24
N ASN A 147 4.29 -3.65 -2.58
CA ASN A 147 4.39 -3.57 -1.13
C ASN A 147 4.57 -2.12 -0.71
N TYR A 148 3.64 -1.60 0.12
CA TYR A 148 3.56 -0.18 0.42
C TYR A 148 3.98 0.14 1.86
N TYR A 149 3.30 -0.43 2.85
CA TYR A 149 3.61 -0.24 4.27
C TYR A 149 3.59 -1.54 5.05
N THR A 150 4.42 -1.57 6.10
CA THR A 150 4.26 -2.52 7.20
C THR A 150 3.80 -1.74 8.43
N PHE A 151 2.59 -2.05 8.91
CA PHE A 151 2.06 -1.51 10.15
C PHE A 151 2.46 -2.41 11.30
N SER A 152 3.13 -1.85 12.31
CA SER A 152 3.31 -2.49 13.60
C SER A 152 2.45 -1.79 14.63
N VAL A 153 1.82 -2.56 15.49
CA VAL A 153 0.98 -2.02 16.57
C VAL A 153 1.84 -1.87 17.80
N LYS A 154 1.93 -0.67 18.34
CA LYS A 154 2.51 -0.44 19.65
C LYS A 154 1.51 -0.96 20.67
N GLY A 155 1.81 -2.16 21.22
CA GLY A 155 0.85 -2.92 21.97
C GLY A 155 0.41 -2.28 23.26
N TYR A 156 -0.88 -2.26 23.47
CA TYR A 156 -1.46 -2.44 24.79
C TYR A 156 -1.34 -3.92 25.16
N MET A 157 -1.32 -4.24 26.43
CA MET A 157 -1.17 -5.62 26.91
C MET A 157 -2.19 -6.58 26.31
N GLU A 158 -3.41 -6.12 26.04
CA GLU A 158 -4.49 -6.86 25.40
C GLU A 158 -4.22 -7.27 23.94
N ASN A 159 -3.24 -6.64 23.30
CA ASN A 159 -2.90 -6.94 21.91
C ASN A 159 -1.69 -7.86 21.75
N ASN A 160 -1.04 -8.28 22.83
CA ASN A 160 0.19 -9.08 22.83
C ASN A 160 0.05 -10.41 22.10
N PHE A 161 -1.16 -10.99 22.07
CA PHE A 161 -1.42 -12.27 21.39
C PHE A 161 -1.67 -12.10 19.90
N ASN A 162 -2.13 -10.92 19.47
CA ASN A 162 -2.54 -10.67 18.10
C ASN A 162 -1.43 -10.03 17.28
N PHE A 163 -0.59 -9.20 17.92
CA PHE A 163 0.42 -8.41 17.22
C PHE A 163 1.82 -8.69 17.74
N ALA A 164 2.80 -8.66 16.84
CA ALA A 164 4.20 -8.75 17.20
C ALA A 164 4.70 -7.39 17.74
N THR A 165 5.75 -7.44 18.54
CA THR A 165 6.39 -6.22 19.08
C THR A 165 7.03 -5.40 17.96
N ASN A 166 7.20 -4.10 18.21
CA ASN A 166 7.86 -3.19 17.27
C ASN A 166 9.29 -3.61 16.97
N GLU A 167 10.01 -4.07 18.00
CA GLU A 167 11.39 -4.54 17.87
C GLU A 167 11.48 -5.71 16.91
N ARG A 168 10.52 -6.64 16.95
CA ARG A 168 10.47 -7.78 16.04
C ARG A 168 10.16 -7.33 14.61
N ALA A 169 9.25 -6.36 14.44
CA ALA A 169 8.93 -5.79 13.13
C ALA A 169 10.15 -5.11 12.50
N VAL A 170 10.91 -4.35 13.28
CA VAL A 170 12.14 -3.69 12.82
C VAL A 170 13.22 -4.71 12.50
N GLN A 171 13.40 -5.74 13.32
CA GLN A 171 14.37 -6.80 13.05
C GLN A 171 14.10 -7.47 11.72
N GLU A 172 12.85 -7.87 11.46
CA GLU A 172 12.45 -8.49 10.20
C GLU A 172 12.73 -7.56 9.01
N GLN A 173 12.38 -6.29 9.14
CA GLN A 173 12.60 -5.32 8.10
C GLN A 173 14.09 -5.07 7.81
N MET A 174 14.94 -5.11 8.81
CA MET A 174 16.38 -5.03 8.60
C MET A 174 16.91 -6.25 7.85
N GLU A 175 16.41 -7.44 8.14
CA GLU A 175 16.76 -8.66 7.42
C GLU A 175 16.28 -8.58 5.96
N GLU A 176 15.08 -8.08 5.72
CA GLU A 176 14.56 -7.84 4.38
C GLU A 176 15.41 -6.84 3.59
N LYS A 177 15.86 -5.75 4.20
CA LYS A 177 16.71 -4.76 3.54
C LYS A 177 18.03 -5.34 3.06
N VAL A 178 18.62 -6.24 3.83
CA VAL A 178 19.85 -6.92 3.42
C VAL A 178 19.65 -7.81 2.18
N ILE A 179 18.46 -8.42 2.08
CA ILE A 179 18.15 -9.37 1.01
C ILE A 179 17.59 -8.68 -0.23
N GLY A 180 16.73 -7.66 -0.06
CA GLY A 180 15.93 -7.08 -1.13
C GLY A 180 16.01 -5.56 -1.24
N MET A 181 17.09 -4.93 -0.77
CA MET A 181 17.25 -3.47 -0.85
C MET A 181 17.38 -3.00 -2.30
N ILE A 182 16.50 -2.09 -2.70
CA ILE A 182 16.53 -1.49 -4.01
C ILE A 182 17.65 -0.44 -4.04
N PRO A 183 18.60 -0.51 -5.00
CA PRO A 183 19.61 0.52 -5.14
C PRO A 183 18.99 1.90 -5.42
N ASP A 184 19.52 2.95 -4.80
CA ASP A 184 18.99 4.32 -4.86
C ASP A 184 18.74 4.82 -6.29
N LYS A 185 19.61 4.45 -7.24
CA LYS A 185 19.48 4.81 -8.66
C LYS A 185 18.19 4.32 -9.34
N TYR A 186 17.43 3.40 -8.71
CA TYR A 186 16.18 2.87 -9.24
C TYR A 186 14.94 3.39 -8.50
N GLN A 187 15.12 4.26 -7.50
CA GLN A 187 13.99 4.76 -6.71
C GLN A 187 13.00 5.57 -7.57
N ASP A 188 13.50 6.37 -8.50
CA ASP A 188 12.63 7.14 -9.39
C ASP A 188 11.84 6.24 -10.34
N THR A 189 12.48 5.21 -10.90
CA THR A 189 11.78 4.18 -11.72
C THR A 189 10.60 3.56 -10.96
N ILE A 190 10.77 3.26 -9.67
CA ILE A 190 9.68 2.66 -8.86
C ILE A 190 8.58 3.67 -8.56
N ARG A 191 8.90 4.96 -8.43
CA ARG A 191 7.89 6.00 -8.23
C ARG A 191 6.97 6.17 -9.44
N GLU A 192 7.45 5.83 -10.63
CA GLU A 192 6.69 5.89 -11.88
C GLU A 192 5.77 4.68 -12.08
N PHE A 193 6.07 3.52 -11.47
CA PHE A 193 5.28 2.30 -11.61
C PHE A 193 3.76 2.48 -11.41
N PRO A 194 3.28 3.28 -10.44
CA PRO A 194 1.85 3.50 -10.26
C PRO A 194 1.15 4.27 -11.38
N GLU A 195 1.88 4.86 -12.30
CA GLU A 195 1.32 5.60 -13.45
C GLU A 195 0.96 4.66 -14.61
N ASP A 196 1.64 3.51 -14.68
CA ASP A 196 1.40 2.46 -15.67
C ASP A 196 1.03 1.13 -14.97
N ALA A 197 -0.20 1.05 -14.51
CA ALA A 197 -0.68 -0.12 -13.79
C ALA A 197 -0.86 -1.36 -14.69
N GLU A 198 -1.06 -1.18 -15.97
CA GLU A 198 -1.27 -2.28 -16.93
C GLU A 198 0.03 -3.07 -17.14
N SER A 199 1.17 -2.38 -17.21
CA SER A 199 2.50 -2.98 -17.36
C SER A 199 3.21 -3.23 -16.02
N LEU A 200 2.53 -3.04 -14.88
CA LEU A 200 3.16 -3.06 -13.56
C LEU A 200 3.89 -4.37 -13.26
N THR A 201 3.27 -5.50 -13.58
CA THR A 201 3.86 -6.83 -13.33
C THR A 201 5.15 -7.01 -14.13
N ASP A 202 5.12 -6.65 -15.40
CA ASP A 202 6.28 -6.75 -16.30
C ASP A 202 7.39 -5.79 -15.86
N ASN A 203 7.05 -4.57 -15.46
CA ASN A 203 7.98 -3.57 -14.95
C ASN A 203 8.66 -4.04 -13.66
N ILE A 204 7.92 -4.64 -12.73
CA ILE A 204 8.49 -5.23 -11.51
C ILE A 204 9.45 -6.37 -11.85
N GLN A 205 9.05 -7.29 -12.73
CA GLN A 205 9.88 -8.43 -13.12
C GLN A 205 11.16 -7.98 -13.83
N ALA A 206 11.05 -7.03 -14.75
CA ALA A 206 12.19 -6.46 -15.46
C ALA A 206 13.18 -5.80 -14.49
N LEU A 207 12.69 -5.06 -13.50
CA LEU A 207 13.53 -4.43 -12.49
C LEU A 207 14.20 -5.46 -11.57
N MET A 208 13.48 -6.50 -11.15
CA MET A 208 14.05 -7.60 -10.36
C MET A 208 15.18 -8.32 -11.13
N LEU A 209 14.97 -8.64 -12.40
CA LEU A 209 16.01 -9.23 -13.25
C LEU A 209 17.22 -8.32 -13.38
N LYS A 210 17.01 -7.03 -13.61
CA LYS A 210 18.09 -6.03 -13.77
C LYS A 210 18.90 -5.82 -12.49
N THR A 211 18.27 -5.92 -11.34
CA THR A 211 18.92 -5.69 -10.03
C THR A 211 19.43 -6.98 -9.38
N GLY A 212 18.99 -8.15 -9.83
CA GLY A 212 19.27 -9.43 -9.18
C GLY A 212 18.55 -9.61 -7.84
N LEU A 213 17.59 -8.75 -7.53
CA LEU A 213 16.86 -8.80 -6.26
C LEU A 213 15.76 -9.87 -6.29
N PRO A 214 15.59 -10.62 -5.19
CA PRO A 214 14.54 -11.65 -5.10
C PRO A 214 13.13 -11.07 -4.95
N PHE A 215 13.00 -9.81 -4.58
CA PHE A 215 11.75 -9.07 -4.45
C PHE A 215 12.03 -7.56 -4.30
N LEU A 216 11.01 -6.74 -4.55
CA LEU A 216 11.07 -5.30 -4.25
C LEU A 216 10.53 -5.05 -2.84
N GLY A 217 11.35 -4.49 -1.97
CA GLY A 217 10.97 -4.11 -0.60
C GLY A 217 10.90 -2.59 -0.44
N THR A 218 9.93 -2.11 0.33
CA THR A 218 9.90 -0.72 0.79
C THR A 218 10.54 -0.62 2.16
N ASP A 219 11.12 0.52 2.51
CA ASP A 219 11.72 0.74 3.83
C ASP A 219 10.83 1.53 4.79
N ARG A 220 9.54 1.60 4.49
CA ARG A 220 8.58 2.29 5.34
C ARG A 220 7.92 1.33 6.32
N ASN A 221 8.28 1.47 7.59
CA ASN A 221 7.47 0.99 8.70
C ASN A 221 6.62 2.13 9.24
N VAL A 222 5.37 1.82 9.49
CA VAL A 222 4.45 2.76 10.12
C VAL A 222 4.01 2.16 11.45
N LEU A 223 4.34 2.84 12.55
CA LEU A 223 3.75 2.56 13.85
C LEU A 223 2.33 3.10 13.88
N ASN A 224 1.36 2.22 14.04
CA ASN A 224 0.03 2.63 14.43
C ASN A 224 -0.01 2.85 15.95
N LEU A 225 0.17 4.10 16.33
CA LEU A 225 -0.38 4.53 17.61
C LEU A 225 -1.89 4.77 17.41
N PRO A 226 -2.74 4.55 18.41
CA PRO A 226 -4.15 4.93 18.32
C PRO A 226 -4.27 6.36 17.80
N GLY A 227 -4.85 6.52 16.59
CA GLY A 227 -5.06 7.80 15.94
C GLY A 227 -3.87 8.40 15.16
N VAL A 228 -2.68 7.80 15.14
CA VAL A 228 -1.52 8.39 14.44
C VAL A 228 -0.59 7.34 13.85
N GLY A 229 -0.44 7.33 12.52
CA GLY A 229 0.62 6.57 11.86
C GLY A 229 1.96 7.33 11.93
N LYS A 230 3.02 6.69 12.42
CA LYS A 230 4.39 7.27 12.46
C LYS A 230 5.36 6.41 11.65
N SER A 231 6.24 7.06 10.89
CA SER A 231 7.46 6.41 10.38
C SER A 231 8.44 6.25 11.54
N LEU A 232 9.03 5.06 11.67
CA LEU A 232 10.10 4.82 12.63
C LEU A 232 11.45 5.15 12.01
N THR A 233 12.18 6.04 12.65
CA THR A 233 13.62 6.12 12.50
C THR A 233 14.29 5.31 13.62
N PHE A 234 15.33 4.58 13.29
CA PHE A 234 16.11 3.83 14.25
C PHE A 234 17.58 3.76 13.84
N ARG A 235 18.44 3.61 14.84
CA ARG A 235 19.86 3.37 14.62
C ARG A 235 20.35 2.20 15.49
N THR A 236 21.36 1.50 15.00
CA THR A 236 22.06 0.49 15.81
C THR A 236 23.01 1.21 16.74
N ILE A 237 22.83 1.05 18.06
CA ILE A 237 23.68 1.65 19.09
C ILE A 237 24.65 0.66 19.72
N GLY A 238 24.53 -0.62 19.41
CA GLY A 238 25.42 -1.63 19.96
C GLY A 238 25.06 -3.04 19.50
N ILE A 239 25.89 -4.00 19.97
CA ILE A 239 25.66 -5.43 19.77
C ILE A 239 25.73 -6.11 21.13
N THR A 240 24.77 -6.97 21.44
CA THR A 240 24.79 -7.77 22.67
C THR A 240 25.90 -8.82 22.60
N ARG A 241 26.25 -9.40 23.76
CA ARG A 241 27.21 -10.53 23.83
C ARG A 241 26.78 -11.77 23.01
N TYR A 242 25.52 -11.84 22.61
CA TYR A 242 24.98 -12.92 21.76
C TYR A 242 24.89 -12.55 20.29
N GLY A 243 25.55 -11.46 19.85
CA GLY A 243 25.54 -10.99 18.46
C GLY A 243 24.24 -10.32 18.02
N ARG A 244 23.30 -10.00 18.94
CA ARG A 244 22.07 -9.29 18.63
C ARG A 244 22.30 -7.79 18.64
N ARG A 245 21.72 -7.08 17.68
CA ARG A 245 21.79 -5.62 17.61
C ARG A 245 20.90 -4.98 18.68
N ILE A 246 21.42 -3.92 19.29
CA ILE A 246 20.64 -3.03 20.15
C ILE A 246 20.21 -1.85 19.29
N LEU A 247 18.90 -1.62 19.20
CA LEU A 247 18.31 -0.58 18.37
C LEU A 247 17.76 0.55 19.24
N GLU A 248 18.13 1.77 18.89
CA GLU A 248 17.53 2.98 19.44
C GLU A 248 16.50 3.52 18.47
N PHE A 249 15.34 3.90 18.98
CA PHE A 249 14.24 4.50 18.21
C PHE A 249 14.12 5.96 18.61
N GLU A 250 14.08 6.85 17.61
CA GLU A 250 13.79 8.24 17.83
C GLU A 250 12.30 8.48 17.97
N LEU A 251 11.92 9.21 19.00
CA LEU A 251 10.59 9.80 19.12
C LEU A 251 10.43 10.90 18.06
N ASP A 252 9.35 10.86 17.31
CA ASP A 252 9.00 11.94 16.41
C ASP A 252 8.48 13.15 17.21
N HIS A 253 9.40 14.06 17.51
CA HIS A 253 9.10 15.26 18.28
C HIS A 253 8.25 16.31 17.54
N THR A 254 7.98 16.07 16.24
CA THR A 254 7.19 17.01 15.42
C THR A 254 5.68 16.83 15.56
N ARG A 255 5.24 15.80 16.30
CA ARG A 255 3.82 15.52 16.53
C ARG A 255 3.44 15.81 17.97
N THR A 256 2.61 16.82 18.12
CA THR A 256 1.86 17.05 19.37
C THR A 256 0.82 15.95 19.56
N HIS A 257 0.70 15.45 20.76
CA HIS A 257 -0.27 14.43 21.17
C HIS A 257 -1.70 14.97 21.13
#